data_3d66ef92328fac3acdd4a06f526afd21
#
_entry.id   3d66ef92328fac3acdd4a06f526afd21
#
_cell.length_a   1.000
_cell.length_b   1.000
_cell.length_c   1.000
_cell.angle_alpha   90.00
_cell.angle_beta   90.00
_cell.angle_gamma   90.00
#
_symmetry.space_group_name_H-M   'P 1'
#
loop_
_entity.id
_entity.type
_entity.pdbx_description
1 polymer ?
#
loop_
_entity_poly.entity_id
_entity_poly.type
_entity_poly.pdbx_seq_one_letter_code
_entity_poly.pdbx_strand_id
1 'polypeptide(L)'
;VKNLIFLFLMLVPGFCLSQMKISTFLDWEIQQQEKAKPTIIHIYTDWCAVCKIESFQLNKDKELVKMINENFYFINFEAEKTREKVNFQGKEFNYLPNGNSGIHELALALSKNKNQPVYPLWIILNEDQELVYYHEGQFKSNDLKQKLDEILKL
;
A
#
# COMPACT_ATOMS: atom_id res chain seq x y z
N VAL A 1 11.48 -4.26 51.44
CA VAL A 1 12.27 -4.66 50.26
C VAL A 1 11.42 -5.43 49.23
N LYS A 2 10.40 -6.20 49.63
CA LYS A 2 9.53 -6.97 48.72
C LYS A 2 8.61 -6.10 47.83
N ASN A 3 8.21 -4.92 48.27
CA ASN A 3 7.28 -4.03 47.53
C ASN A 3 7.98 -3.15 46.50
N LEU A 4 9.31 -3.00 46.56
CA LEU A 4 10.07 -2.16 45.62
C LEU A 4 10.33 -2.87 44.27
N ILE A 5 10.38 -4.21 44.29
CA ILE A 5 10.62 -5.03 43.08
C ILE A 5 9.39 -5.08 42.20
N PHE A 6 8.19 -5.00 42.77
CA PHE A 6 6.93 -5.07 42.01
C PHE A 6 6.62 -3.78 41.20
N LEU A 7 7.17 -2.65 41.65
CA LEU A 7 6.96 -1.36 40.97
C LEU A 7 7.84 -1.17 39.72
N PHE A 8 8.94 -1.90 39.60
CA PHE A 8 9.88 -1.79 38.47
C PHE A 8 9.45 -2.61 37.23
N LEU A 9 8.52 -3.55 37.39
CA LEU A 9 8.06 -4.43 36.29
C LEU A 9 7.03 -3.79 35.38
N MET A 10 6.49 -2.60 35.71
CA MET A 10 5.45 -1.90 34.95
C MET A 10 5.99 -0.85 33.96
N LEU A 11 7.30 -0.67 33.85
CA LEU A 11 7.92 0.33 32.97
C LEU A 11 8.66 -0.31 31.78
N VAL A 12 8.09 -1.36 31.18
CA VAL A 12 8.54 -1.78 29.87
C VAL A 12 7.78 -0.92 28.85
N PRO A 13 8.41 0.08 28.21
CA PRO A 13 7.79 0.77 27.10
C PRO A 13 7.58 -0.30 26.04
N GLY A 14 6.32 -0.62 25.76
CA GLY A 14 5.97 -1.48 24.64
C GLY A 14 6.54 -0.85 23.38
N PHE A 15 7.65 -1.36 22.89
CA PHE A 15 8.12 -1.09 21.52
C PHE A 15 7.05 -1.61 20.57
N CYS A 16 6.03 -0.80 20.30
CA CYS A 16 5.08 -1.05 19.27
C CYS A 16 5.84 -0.96 17.94
N LEU A 17 6.32 -2.11 17.45
CA LEU A 17 6.90 -2.20 16.12
C LEU A 17 5.79 -1.81 15.14
N SER A 18 5.85 -0.59 14.64
CA SER A 18 4.90 -0.11 13.65
C SER A 18 5.02 -1.00 12.40
N GLN A 19 3.96 -1.75 12.11
CA GLN A 19 3.81 -2.48 10.86
C GLN A 19 3.04 -1.61 9.85
N MET A 20 3.26 -1.85 8.56
CA MET A 20 2.47 -1.19 7.51
C MET A 20 1.00 -1.54 7.68
N LYS A 21 0.15 -0.53 7.79
CA LYS A 21 -1.30 -0.69 7.80
C LYS A 21 -1.77 -0.80 6.35
N ILE A 22 -2.28 -1.97 5.99
CA ILE A 22 -2.78 -2.24 4.64
C ILE A 22 -4.31 -2.21 4.69
N SER A 23 -4.93 -1.42 3.81
CA SER A 23 -6.36 -1.39 3.60
C SER A 23 -6.73 -2.25 2.41
N THR A 24 -7.90 -2.92 2.48
CA THR A 24 -8.57 -3.44 1.27
C THR A 24 -9.24 -2.29 0.52
N PHE A 25 -9.66 -2.49 -0.72
CA PHE A 25 -10.44 -1.46 -1.44
C PHE A 25 -11.77 -1.16 -0.75
N LEU A 26 -12.41 -2.17 -0.15
CA LEU A 26 -13.65 -1.99 0.61
C LEU A 26 -13.42 -1.15 1.88
N ASP A 27 -12.38 -1.47 2.66
CA ASP A 27 -12.03 -0.70 3.85
C ASP A 27 -11.64 0.74 3.48
N TRP A 28 -10.92 0.91 2.38
CA TRP A 28 -10.50 2.20 1.88
C TRP A 28 -11.69 3.10 1.50
N GLU A 29 -12.72 2.57 0.82
CA GLU A 29 -13.92 3.33 0.50
C GLU A 29 -14.58 3.89 1.77
N ILE A 30 -14.71 3.07 2.81
CA ILE A 30 -15.27 3.47 4.11
C ILE A 30 -14.39 4.52 4.78
N GLN A 31 -13.08 4.25 4.84
CA GLN A 31 -12.10 5.13 5.47
C GLN A 31 -12.03 6.51 4.79
N GLN A 32 -12.12 6.58 3.47
CA GLN A 32 -12.14 7.83 2.71
C GLN A 32 -13.38 8.68 3.01
N GLN A 33 -14.54 8.04 3.27
CA GLN A 33 -15.74 8.75 3.67
C GLN A 33 -15.64 9.33 5.09
N GLU A 34 -14.95 8.63 6.00
CA GLU A 34 -14.74 9.09 7.38
C GLU A 34 -13.66 10.18 7.46
N LYS A 35 -12.56 9.97 6.75
CA LYS A 35 -11.44 10.89 6.71
C LYS A 35 -10.70 10.77 5.37
N ALA A 36 -10.82 11.79 4.54
CA ALA A 36 -10.05 11.85 3.30
C ALA A 36 -8.54 11.90 3.57
N LYS A 37 -7.78 11.07 2.85
CA LYS A 37 -6.31 11.05 2.84
C LYS A 37 -5.80 10.68 1.45
N PRO A 38 -4.60 11.13 1.09
CA PRO A 38 -3.91 10.60 -0.08
C PRO A 38 -3.77 9.08 0.02
N THR A 39 -3.82 8.40 -1.11
CA THR A 39 -3.80 6.94 -1.17
C THR A 39 -2.65 6.43 -2.02
N ILE A 40 -1.92 5.47 -1.49
CA ILE A 40 -0.89 4.73 -2.22
C ILE A 40 -1.48 3.38 -2.61
N ILE A 41 -1.48 3.08 -3.91
CA ILE A 41 -1.83 1.76 -4.44
C ILE A 41 -0.55 1.15 -5.00
N HIS A 42 -0.08 0.08 -4.35
CA HIS A 42 1.04 -0.73 -4.78
C HIS A 42 0.49 -2.02 -5.40
N ILE A 43 0.75 -2.21 -6.70
CA ILE A 43 0.29 -3.39 -7.43
C ILE A 43 1.48 -4.31 -7.70
N TYR A 44 1.34 -5.57 -7.35
CA TYR A 44 2.39 -6.55 -7.43
C TYR A 44 1.86 -7.92 -7.87
N THR A 45 2.77 -8.87 -8.09
CA THR A 45 2.46 -10.28 -8.29
C THR A 45 3.35 -11.15 -7.40
N ASP A 46 2.86 -12.31 -7.01
CA ASP A 46 3.59 -13.24 -6.11
C ASP A 46 4.89 -13.79 -6.72
N TRP A 47 4.98 -13.85 -8.03
CA TRP A 47 6.20 -14.29 -8.71
C TRP A 47 7.25 -13.18 -8.89
N CYS A 48 6.88 -11.92 -8.65
CA CYS A 48 7.74 -10.76 -8.83
C CYS A 48 8.84 -10.68 -7.75
N ALA A 49 10.04 -11.09 -8.07
CA ALA A 49 11.17 -11.08 -7.13
C ALA A 49 11.52 -9.65 -6.67
N VAL A 50 11.48 -8.67 -7.58
CA VAL A 50 11.73 -7.25 -7.28
C VAL A 50 10.70 -6.72 -6.28
N CYS A 51 9.41 -7.07 -6.44
CA CYS A 51 8.35 -6.67 -5.53
C CYS A 51 8.58 -7.20 -4.11
N LYS A 52 9.06 -8.45 -3.98
CA LYS A 52 9.38 -9.06 -2.67
C LYS A 52 10.53 -8.34 -1.97
N ILE A 53 11.61 -8.03 -2.71
CA ILE A 53 12.77 -7.31 -2.18
C ILE A 53 12.33 -5.91 -1.72
N GLU A 54 11.56 -5.22 -2.54
CA GLU A 54 11.04 -3.89 -2.25
C GLU A 54 10.15 -3.89 -1.00
N SER A 55 9.15 -4.77 -0.93
CA SER A 55 8.27 -4.92 0.24
C SER A 55 9.06 -5.18 1.53
N PHE A 56 10.12 -6.00 1.46
CA PHE A 56 11.00 -6.24 2.59
C PHE A 56 11.76 -4.98 3.01
N GLN A 57 12.30 -4.21 2.06
CA GLN A 57 13.02 -2.95 2.34
C GLN A 57 12.08 -1.89 2.94
N LEU A 58 10.89 -1.73 2.37
CA LEU A 58 9.87 -0.80 2.88
C LEU A 58 9.48 -1.10 4.32
N ASN A 59 9.22 -2.35 4.65
CA ASN A 59 8.84 -2.76 6.01
C ASN A 59 9.96 -2.60 7.03
N LYS A 60 11.22 -2.56 6.60
CA LYS A 60 12.38 -2.26 7.47
C LYS A 60 12.55 -0.78 7.78
N ASP A 61 12.12 0.10 6.89
CA ASP A 61 12.19 1.55 7.08
C ASP A 61 11.05 2.02 7.99
N LYS A 62 11.34 2.08 9.29
CA LYS A 62 10.33 2.42 10.31
C LYS A 62 9.82 3.86 10.19
N GLU A 63 10.65 4.78 9.71
CA GLU A 63 10.22 6.17 9.49
C GLU A 63 9.25 6.24 8.30
N LEU A 64 9.56 5.56 7.20
CA LEU A 64 8.68 5.48 6.04
C LEU A 64 7.35 4.81 6.40
N VAL A 65 7.38 3.67 7.12
CA VAL A 65 6.18 2.98 7.59
C VAL A 65 5.32 3.90 8.45
N LYS A 66 5.94 4.65 9.37
CA LYS A 66 5.23 5.62 10.22
C LYS A 66 4.60 6.72 9.37
N MET A 67 5.35 7.33 8.46
CA MET A 67 4.87 8.38 7.56
C MET A 67 3.65 7.90 6.76
N ILE A 68 3.72 6.70 6.16
CA ILE A 68 2.61 6.12 5.40
C ILE A 68 1.41 5.90 6.30
N ASN A 69 1.58 5.25 7.45
CA ASN A 69 0.49 4.92 8.36
C ASN A 69 -0.25 6.16 8.91
N GLU A 70 0.45 7.27 9.09
CA GLU A 70 -0.12 8.51 9.64
C GLU A 70 -0.83 9.35 8.57
N ASN A 71 -0.27 9.41 7.34
CA ASN A 71 -0.68 10.39 6.35
C ASN A 71 -1.36 9.80 5.12
N PHE A 72 -1.24 8.51 4.88
CA PHE A 72 -1.78 7.87 3.68
C PHE A 72 -2.65 6.67 4.04
N TYR A 73 -3.52 6.28 3.10
CA TYR A 73 -4.01 4.91 3.00
C TYR A 73 -3.07 4.12 2.10
N PHE A 74 -2.78 2.89 2.49
CA PHE A 74 -1.89 2.02 1.71
C PHE A 74 -2.65 0.76 1.30
N ILE A 75 -2.80 0.58 0.00
CA ILE A 75 -3.42 -0.60 -0.61
C ILE A 75 -2.31 -1.42 -1.27
N ASN A 76 -2.18 -2.67 -0.87
CA ASN A 76 -1.23 -3.61 -1.46
C ASN A 76 -2.02 -4.66 -2.27
N PHE A 77 -2.02 -4.54 -3.59
CA PHE A 77 -2.91 -5.28 -4.48
C PHE A 77 -2.16 -6.33 -5.30
N GLU A 78 -2.49 -7.60 -5.09
CA GLU A 78 -1.97 -8.72 -5.88
C GLU A 78 -2.79 -8.86 -7.18
N ALA A 79 -2.14 -8.63 -8.32
CA ALA A 79 -2.82 -8.47 -9.61
C ALA A 79 -3.36 -9.77 -10.21
N GLU A 80 -2.75 -10.93 -9.91
CA GLU A 80 -3.04 -12.19 -10.58
C GLU A 80 -3.77 -13.22 -9.71
N LYS A 81 -3.81 -13.02 -8.38
CA LYS A 81 -4.46 -13.93 -7.44
C LYS A 81 -5.71 -13.37 -6.79
N THR A 82 -5.88 -12.05 -6.74
CA THR A 82 -7.11 -11.43 -6.23
C THR A 82 -8.28 -11.80 -7.13
N ARG A 83 -9.22 -12.57 -6.61
CA ARG A 83 -10.39 -13.08 -7.33
C ARG A 83 -11.66 -12.31 -7.04
N GLU A 84 -11.67 -11.58 -5.93
CA GLU A 84 -12.79 -10.80 -5.46
C GLU A 84 -13.02 -9.61 -6.41
N LYS A 85 -14.29 -9.25 -6.57
CA LYS A 85 -14.66 -8.02 -7.26
C LYS A 85 -14.17 -6.82 -6.48
N VAL A 86 -13.64 -5.83 -7.18
CA VAL A 86 -13.18 -4.58 -6.60
C VAL A 86 -13.99 -3.42 -7.15
N ASN A 87 -14.60 -2.64 -6.26
CA ASN A 87 -15.13 -1.33 -6.60
C ASN A 87 -14.03 -0.28 -6.40
N PHE A 88 -13.79 0.52 -7.42
CA PHE A 88 -12.83 1.59 -7.38
C PHE A 88 -13.35 2.79 -8.16
N GLN A 89 -13.49 3.93 -7.50
CA GLN A 89 -14.00 5.17 -8.07
C GLN A 89 -15.36 4.98 -8.80
N GLY A 90 -16.27 4.24 -8.18
CA GLY A 90 -17.61 3.99 -8.69
C GLY A 90 -17.70 2.99 -9.86
N LYS A 91 -16.60 2.32 -10.20
CA LYS A 91 -16.56 1.28 -11.21
C LYS A 91 -16.19 -0.08 -10.62
N GLU A 92 -16.92 -1.13 -11.02
CA GLU A 92 -16.63 -2.51 -10.68
C GLU A 92 -15.58 -3.10 -11.63
N PHE A 93 -14.59 -3.79 -11.07
CA PHE A 93 -13.55 -4.52 -11.77
C PHE A 93 -13.55 -5.98 -11.33
N ASN A 94 -13.35 -6.87 -12.29
CA ASN A 94 -13.42 -8.31 -12.08
C ASN A 94 -12.08 -8.98 -12.36
N TYR A 95 -11.92 -10.19 -11.87
CA TYR A 95 -10.81 -11.04 -12.26
C TYR A 95 -11.08 -11.63 -13.65
N LEU A 96 -10.08 -11.60 -14.52
CA LEU A 96 -10.12 -12.17 -15.88
C LEU A 96 -9.31 -13.46 -15.90
N PRO A 97 -9.97 -14.64 -15.87
CA PRO A 97 -9.28 -15.92 -15.94
C PRO A 97 -8.67 -16.14 -17.33
N ASN A 98 -7.47 -16.74 -17.34
CA ASN A 98 -6.80 -17.17 -18.57
C ASN A 98 -6.13 -18.54 -18.32
N GLY A 99 -6.82 -19.62 -18.61
CA GLY A 99 -6.39 -20.99 -18.32
C GLY A 99 -6.16 -21.19 -16.81
N ASN A 100 -4.94 -21.56 -16.43
CA ASN A 100 -4.54 -21.75 -15.03
C ASN A 100 -4.07 -20.47 -14.33
N SER A 101 -4.08 -19.34 -15.03
CA SER A 101 -3.69 -18.02 -14.55
C SER A 101 -4.81 -17.02 -14.79
N GLY A 102 -4.50 -15.75 -14.68
CA GLY A 102 -5.38 -14.64 -15.00
C GLY A 102 -4.84 -13.34 -14.42
N ILE A 103 -5.59 -12.28 -14.61
CA ILE A 103 -5.22 -10.95 -14.12
C ILE A 103 -6.48 -10.19 -13.74
N HIS A 104 -6.39 -9.35 -12.73
CA HIS A 104 -7.49 -8.50 -12.34
C HIS A 104 -7.61 -7.29 -13.27
N GLU A 105 -8.84 -6.97 -13.72
CA GLU A 105 -9.13 -5.83 -14.60
C GLU A 105 -8.60 -4.51 -14.05
N LEU A 106 -8.62 -4.34 -12.73
CA LEU A 106 -8.12 -3.13 -12.09
C LEU A 106 -6.62 -2.91 -12.35
N ALA A 107 -5.81 -3.97 -12.31
CA ALA A 107 -4.37 -3.86 -12.61
C ALA A 107 -4.14 -3.41 -14.05
N LEU A 108 -4.94 -3.93 -14.99
CA LEU A 108 -4.92 -3.49 -16.40
C LEU A 108 -5.38 -2.04 -16.55
N ALA A 109 -6.46 -1.67 -15.86
CA ALA A 109 -7.03 -0.32 -15.95
C ALA A 109 -6.09 0.76 -15.41
N LEU A 110 -5.35 0.45 -14.34
CA LEU A 110 -4.41 1.35 -13.70
C LEU A 110 -3.03 1.37 -14.37
N SER A 111 -2.70 0.38 -15.18
CA SER A 111 -1.44 0.34 -15.94
C SER A 111 -1.50 1.21 -17.20
N LYS A 112 -0.39 1.86 -17.55
CA LYS A 112 -0.24 2.55 -18.85
C LYS A 112 -0.25 1.56 -20.01
N ASN A 113 0.41 0.42 -19.85
CA ASN A 113 0.34 -0.69 -20.80
C ASN A 113 -0.75 -1.68 -20.35
N LYS A 114 -1.97 -1.47 -20.86
CA LYS A 114 -3.15 -2.28 -20.52
C LYS A 114 -3.06 -3.76 -20.91
N ASN A 115 -2.15 -4.11 -21.82
CA ASN A 115 -1.97 -5.49 -22.24
C ASN A 115 -0.92 -6.24 -21.43
N GLN A 116 0.04 -5.51 -20.85
CA GLN A 116 1.16 -6.08 -20.11
C GLN A 116 1.64 -5.11 -19.03
N PRO A 117 0.99 -5.11 -17.84
CA PRO A 117 1.44 -4.29 -16.72
C PRO A 117 2.87 -4.60 -16.31
N VAL A 118 3.60 -3.59 -15.87
CA VAL A 118 4.93 -3.72 -15.29
C VAL A 118 4.81 -3.72 -13.77
N TYR A 119 5.48 -4.65 -13.10
CA TYR A 119 5.45 -4.77 -11.64
C TYR A 119 6.84 -4.58 -11.02
N PRO A 120 6.91 -4.00 -9.81
CA PRO A 120 5.82 -3.36 -9.08
C PRO A 120 5.29 -2.11 -9.81
N LEU A 121 4.02 -1.78 -9.57
CA LEU A 121 3.39 -0.57 -10.08
C LEU A 121 2.90 0.27 -8.90
N TRP A 122 3.28 1.54 -8.88
CA TRP A 122 2.95 2.49 -7.84
C TRP A 122 2.07 3.59 -8.37
N ILE A 123 0.96 3.80 -7.70
CA ILE A 123 -0.01 4.84 -8.02
C ILE A 123 -0.27 5.61 -6.73
N ILE A 124 -0.19 6.94 -6.79
CA ILE A 124 -0.53 7.78 -5.65
C ILE A 124 -1.63 8.73 -6.08
N LEU A 125 -2.69 8.74 -5.30
CA LEU A 125 -3.85 9.62 -5.47
C LEU A 125 -3.82 10.67 -4.35
N ASN A 126 -4.30 11.89 -4.66
CA ASN A 126 -4.55 12.91 -3.65
C ASN A 126 -5.82 12.60 -2.82
N GLU A 127 -6.20 13.49 -1.92
CA GLU A 127 -7.40 13.35 -1.08
C GLU A 127 -8.70 13.34 -1.90
N ASP A 128 -8.70 13.98 -3.08
CA ASP A 128 -9.81 14.01 -4.03
C ASP A 128 -9.83 12.79 -4.97
N GLN A 129 -8.96 11.80 -4.72
CA GLN A 129 -8.80 10.57 -5.50
C GLN A 129 -8.30 10.82 -6.94
N GLU A 130 -7.65 11.93 -7.20
CA GLU A 130 -7.01 12.23 -8.47
C GLU A 130 -5.57 11.69 -8.50
N LEU A 131 -5.13 11.22 -9.66
CA LEU A 131 -3.78 10.70 -9.87
C LEU A 131 -2.74 11.83 -9.78
N VAL A 132 -1.87 11.78 -8.76
CA VAL A 132 -0.77 12.74 -8.59
C VAL A 132 0.61 12.15 -8.88
N TYR A 133 0.75 10.83 -8.80
CA TYR A 133 2.01 10.17 -9.13
C TYR A 133 1.82 8.75 -9.67
N TYR A 134 2.69 8.37 -10.61
CA TYR A 134 2.71 7.07 -11.27
C TYR A 134 4.15 6.62 -11.48
N HIS A 135 4.48 5.39 -11.07
CA HIS A 135 5.80 4.81 -11.27
C HIS A 135 5.71 3.31 -11.56
N GLU A 136 6.42 2.86 -12.58
CA GLU A 136 6.58 1.44 -12.92
C GLU A 136 7.98 0.97 -12.54
N GLY A 137 8.07 -0.23 -12.00
CA GLY A 137 9.30 -0.84 -11.54
C GLY A 137 9.66 -0.48 -10.09
N GLN A 138 10.86 -0.86 -9.67
CA GLN A 138 11.32 -0.71 -8.30
C GLN A 138 11.32 0.76 -7.87
N PHE A 139 10.72 1.01 -6.71
CA PHE A 139 10.76 2.32 -6.05
C PHE A 139 11.54 2.21 -4.73
N LYS A 140 12.76 2.72 -4.70
CA LYS A 140 13.60 2.64 -3.51
C LYS A 140 12.99 3.43 -2.36
N SER A 141 13.17 2.96 -1.12
CA SER A 141 12.56 3.59 0.07
C SER A 141 12.86 5.07 0.21
N ASN A 142 14.10 5.49 -0.06
CA ASN A 142 14.48 6.92 0.01
C ASN A 142 13.78 7.78 -1.04
N ASP A 143 13.68 7.27 -2.28
CA ASP A 143 13.04 7.99 -3.38
C ASP A 143 11.52 8.08 -3.14
N LEU A 144 10.92 6.98 -2.64
CA LEU A 144 9.52 6.96 -2.23
C LEU A 144 9.27 7.96 -1.09
N LYS A 145 10.10 7.96 -0.04
CA LYS A 145 9.97 8.89 1.08
C LYS A 145 10.01 10.35 0.61
N GLN A 146 10.98 10.69 -0.24
CA GLN A 146 11.08 12.03 -0.82
C GLN A 146 9.81 12.38 -1.60
N LYS A 147 9.30 11.47 -2.42
CA LYS A 147 8.10 11.69 -3.22
C LYS A 147 6.85 11.89 -2.36
N LEU A 148 6.70 11.11 -1.28
CA LEU A 148 5.59 11.25 -0.34
C LEU A 148 5.65 12.59 0.40
N ASP A 149 6.85 13.02 0.82
CA ASP A 149 7.06 14.35 1.42
C ASP A 149 6.69 15.50 0.47
N GLU A 150 6.95 15.36 -0.83
CA GLU A 150 6.53 16.34 -1.85
C GLU A 150 5.00 16.40 -1.96
N ILE A 151 4.35 15.24 -2.01
CA ILE A 151 2.88 15.14 -2.15
C ILE A 151 2.15 15.73 -0.93
N LEU A 152 2.68 15.53 0.28
CA LEU A 152 2.09 16.09 1.50
C LEU A 152 2.17 17.62 1.60
N LYS A 153 2.91 18.27 0.70
CA LYS A 153 3.05 19.73 0.64
C LYS A 153 2.17 20.37 -0.45
N LEU A 154 1.49 19.56 -1.26
CA LEU A 154 0.57 20.04 -2.28
C LEU A 154 -0.77 20.46 -1.67
#